data_de348a123e11b0332ac0a7e04beab028
#
_entry.id   de348a123e11b0332ac0a7e04beab028
#
_cell.length_a   1.000
_cell.length_b   1.000
_cell.length_c   1.000
_cell.angle_alpha   90.00
_cell.angle_beta   90.00
_cell.angle_gamma   90.00
#
_symmetry.space_group_name_H-M   'P 1'
#
loop_
_entity.id
_entity.type
_entity.pdbx_description
1 polymer ?
#
loop_
_entity_poly.entity_id
_entity_poly.type
_entity_poly.pdbx_seq_one_letter_code
_entity_poly.pdbx_strand_id
1 'polypeptide(L)'
;GTVGEPINPEAWMWYYKVVGDSKCPIVDTWWQTETGGILISPQPGAIDLKPGSATKPFYGIKPEIVDETGKVLKGECKGRLCLAGSWPGQMRTVYGNHERFIETYFSQFDGKYFTGDGCRRDKDGYYWITGRVDDVIIVSGHNLGTAEIESAFVAHKKVAEAAVVGYPHDIKGNGLYCYVTLKVGENPSGDLERELKLWVRKQIGPIATPDVIHFAPGLPKTRSGKIMRRILRKI
;
A
#
# COMPACT_ATOMS: atom_id res chain seq x y z
N GLY A 1 8.24 12.78 9.53
CA GLY A 1 7.40 11.60 9.43
C GLY A 1 6.75 11.45 8.08
N THR A 2 6.26 10.25 7.78
CA THR A 2 5.48 9.94 6.58
C THR A 2 4.15 9.31 6.97
N VAL A 3 3.10 9.59 6.20
CA VAL A 3 1.74 9.20 6.51
C VAL A 3 0.84 9.27 5.27
N GLY A 4 -0.26 8.53 5.28
CA GLY A 4 -1.31 8.63 4.26
C GLY A 4 -1.27 7.54 3.20
N GLU A 5 -0.09 7.23 2.68
CA GLU A 5 0.17 6.12 1.75
C GLU A 5 1.45 5.39 2.19
N PRO A 6 1.60 4.09 1.88
CA PRO A 6 2.86 3.39 2.13
C PRO A 6 4.02 4.08 1.38
N ILE A 7 5.09 4.40 2.09
CA ILE A 7 6.26 5.01 1.47
C ILE A 7 7.10 3.94 0.76
N ASN A 8 7.53 4.27 -0.46
CA ASN A 8 8.49 3.45 -1.21
C ASN A 8 9.85 3.44 -0.51
N PRO A 9 10.57 2.30 -0.43
CA PRO A 9 11.87 2.20 0.22
C PRO A 9 12.93 3.16 -0.32
N GLU A 10 12.98 3.42 -1.63
CA GLU A 10 13.91 4.40 -2.20
C GLU A 10 13.57 5.83 -1.77
N ALA A 11 12.30 6.18 -1.78
CA ALA A 11 11.84 7.49 -1.28
C ALA A 11 12.13 7.64 0.21
N TRP A 12 11.96 6.57 1.00
CA TRP A 12 12.32 6.54 2.43
C TRP A 12 13.83 6.78 2.60
N MET A 13 14.68 6.08 1.83
CA MET A 13 16.14 6.23 1.88
C MET A 13 16.59 7.62 1.41
N TRP A 14 15.96 8.16 0.37
CA TRP A 14 16.21 9.54 -0.04
C TRP A 14 15.86 10.54 1.06
N TYR A 15 14.68 10.40 1.67
CA TYR A 15 14.23 11.26 2.77
C TYR A 15 15.17 11.17 3.96
N TYR A 16 15.60 9.95 4.32
CA TYR A 16 16.58 9.75 5.38
C TYR A 16 17.93 10.42 5.11
N LYS A 17 18.49 10.20 3.91
CA LYS A 17 19.83 10.70 3.55
C LYS A 17 19.85 12.20 3.28
N VAL A 18 18.89 12.70 2.48
CA VAL A 18 18.92 14.07 1.96
C VAL A 18 18.29 15.05 2.95
N VAL A 19 17.07 14.76 3.42
CA VAL A 19 16.36 15.65 4.34
C VAL A 19 16.81 15.43 5.78
N GLY A 20 17.00 14.16 6.17
CA GLY A 20 17.39 13.76 7.51
C GLY A 20 18.89 13.79 7.80
N ASP A 21 19.72 14.12 6.81
CA ASP A 21 21.20 14.12 6.91
C ASP A 21 21.76 12.80 7.50
N SER A 22 21.08 11.69 7.21
CA SER A 22 21.36 10.35 7.79
C SER A 22 21.38 10.31 9.32
N LYS A 23 20.79 11.30 9.99
CA LYS A 23 20.74 11.43 11.45
C LYS A 23 19.33 11.38 11.99
N CYS A 24 18.34 11.94 11.24
CA CYS A 24 16.97 11.99 11.69
C CYS A 24 16.25 10.68 11.37
N PRO A 25 15.64 10.01 12.36
CA PRO A 25 14.84 8.81 12.10
C PRO A 25 13.62 9.15 11.23
N ILE A 26 13.29 8.28 10.28
CA ILE A 26 12.06 8.39 9.51
C ILE A 26 10.96 7.64 10.26
N VAL A 27 9.92 8.35 10.64
CA VAL A 27 8.75 7.82 11.36
C VAL A 27 7.62 7.65 10.35
N ASP A 28 7.52 6.45 9.78
CA ASP A 28 6.47 6.05 8.85
C ASP A 28 5.33 5.40 9.63
N THR A 29 4.18 6.07 9.68
CA THR A 29 3.08 5.68 10.57
C THR A 29 1.92 5.07 9.82
N TRP A 30 1.33 4.01 10.37
CA TRP A 30 0.07 3.50 9.88
C TRP A 30 -1.07 3.81 10.87
N TRP A 31 -2.11 4.39 10.32
CA TRP A 31 -3.38 4.66 11.00
C TRP A 31 -4.49 4.91 9.98
N GLN A 32 -5.71 4.95 10.45
CA GLN A 32 -6.90 5.31 9.70
C GLN A 32 -7.67 6.39 10.45
N THR A 33 -8.53 7.13 9.78
CA THR A 33 -9.45 8.08 10.45
C THR A 33 -10.25 7.37 11.54
N GLU A 34 -10.64 6.14 11.26
CA GLU A 34 -11.43 5.26 12.11
C GLU A 34 -10.67 4.75 13.34
N THR A 35 -9.35 4.78 13.30
CA THR A 35 -8.56 4.34 14.46
C THR A 35 -8.34 5.43 15.50
N GLY A 36 -8.63 6.70 15.16
CA GLY A 36 -8.50 7.85 16.06
C GLY A 36 -7.08 8.18 16.47
N GLY A 37 -6.09 7.48 15.91
CA GLY A 37 -4.68 7.67 16.18
C GLY A 37 -3.81 6.62 15.53
N ILE A 38 -2.50 6.75 15.72
CA ILE A 38 -1.48 5.87 15.15
C ILE A 38 -1.49 4.52 15.87
N LEU A 39 -1.51 3.43 15.11
CA LEU A 39 -1.55 2.06 15.64
C LEU A 39 -0.28 1.25 15.37
N ILE A 40 0.43 1.53 14.27
CA ILE A 40 1.73 0.89 13.98
C ILE A 40 2.69 2.03 13.63
N SER A 41 3.84 2.08 14.31
CA SER A 41 4.75 3.22 14.18
C SER A 41 6.17 2.86 14.59
N PRO A 42 7.17 3.38 13.91
CA PRO A 42 8.52 3.45 14.42
C PRO A 42 8.59 4.09 15.80
N GLN A 43 9.47 3.54 16.65
CA GLN A 43 9.75 4.07 17.97
C GLN A 43 11.27 4.38 18.03
N PRO A 44 11.68 5.59 17.56
CA PRO A 44 13.08 5.96 17.48
C PRO A 44 13.79 5.83 18.82
N GLY A 45 14.98 5.21 18.81
CA GLY A 45 15.76 4.94 20.01
C GLY A 45 15.37 3.65 20.74
N ALA A 46 14.19 3.07 20.46
CA ALA A 46 13.73 1.81 21.06
C ALA A 46 13.83 0.62 20.11
N ILE A 47 13.61 0.86 18.81
CA ILE A 47 13.66 -0.17 17.77
C ILE A 47 14.39 0.33 16.53
N ASP A 48 15.03 -0.59 15.81
CA ASP A 48 15.66 -0.28 14.52
C ASP A 48 14.59 0.04 13.47
N LEU A 49 14.94 0.90 12.52
CA LEU A 49 14.08 1.26 11.41
C LEU A 49 14.37 0.38 10.20
N LYS A 50 13.32 0.05 9.44
CA LYS A 50 13.44 -0.64 8.15
C LYS A 50 12.74 0.21 7.07
N PRO A 51 13.39 0.50 5.93
CA PRO A 51 12.81 1.32 4.87
C PRO A 51 11.45 0.80 4.41
N GLY A 52 10.45 1.68 4.39
CA GLY A 52 9.08 1.37 3.97
C GLY A 52 8.25 0.56 4.97
N SER A 53 8.79 0.26 6.16
CA SER A 53 8.05 -0.43 7.21
C SER A 53 7.43 0.54 8.21
N ALA A 54 6.16 0.35 8.52
CA ALA A 54 5.51 1.00 9.67
C ALA A 54 6.03 0.45 11.02
N THR A 55 6.91 -0.55 10.97
CA THR A 55 7.64 -1.20 12.07
C THR A 55 6.79 -2.03 13.02
N LYS A 56 6.58 -1.62 14.26
CA LYS A 56 5.95 -2.41 15.32
C LYS A 56 4.62 -1.80 15.76
N PRO A 57 3.71 -2.63 16.31
CA PRO A 57 2.50 -2.13 16.93
C PRO A 57 2.79 -1.12 18.03
N PHE A 58 1.97 -0.08 18.10
CA PHE A 58 2.00 0.84 19.23
C PHE A 58 1.45 0.16 20.50
N TYR A 59 1.76 0.72 21.66
CA TYR A 59 1.43 0.11 22.95
C TYR A 59 -0.07 -0.17 23.09
N GLY A 60 -0.40 -1.39 23.51
CA GLY A 60 -1.78 -1.85 23.68
C GLY A 60 -2.50 -2.29 22.39
N ILE A 61 -1.90 -2.07 21.22
CA ILE A 61 -2.48 -2.47 19.94
C ILE A 61 -2.08 -3.91 19.60
N LYS A 62 -3.06 -4.70 19.14
CA LYS A 62 -2.90 -6.13 18.82
C LYS A 62 -3.25 -6.38 17.36
N PRO A 63 -2.34 -6.08 16.39
CA PRO A 63 -2.58 -6.41 15.00
C PRO A 63 -2.46 -7.90 14.77
N GLU A 64 -3.37 -8.43 13.99
CA GLU A 64 -3.38 -9.79 13.49
C GLU A 64 -3.41 -9.80 11.96
N ILE A 65 -2.57 -10.61 11.35
CA ILE A 65 -2.64 -10.87 9.92
C ILE A 65 -3.42 -12.16 9.74
N VAL A 66 -4.49 -12.10 8.96
CA VAL A 66 -5.37 -13.23 8.71
C VAL A 66 -5.38 -13.62 7.23
N ASP A 67 -5.67 -14.90 6.95
CA ASP A 67 -5.96 -15.36 5.59
C ASP A 67 -7.39 -15.01 5.16
N GLU A 68 -7.81 -15.48 4.00
CA GLU A 68 -9.14 -15.21 3.46
C GLU A 68 -10.28 -15.78 4.30
N THR A 69 -10.00 -16.81 5.10
CA THR A 69 -10.98 -17.47 5.98
C THR A 69 -11.05 -16.85 7.37
N GLY A 70 -10.17 -15.88 7.68
CA GLY A 70 -10.06 -15.25 9.00
C GLY A 70 -9.13 -15.96 9.97
N LYS A 71 -8.42 -17.01 9.53
CA LYS A 71 -7.43 -17.72 10.35
C LYS A 71 -6.18 -16.87 10.54
N VAL A 72 -5.77 -16.70 11.80
CA VAL A 72 -4.58 -15.91 12.16
C VAL A 72 -3.30 -16.60 11.69
N LEU A 73 -2.49 -15.87 10.93
CA LEU A 73 -1.19 -16.29 10.44
C LEU A 73 -0.09 -15.92 11.45
N LYS A 74 0.84 -16.84 11.68
CA LYS A 74 1.95 -16.66 12.64
C LYS A 74 3.29 -16.52 11.91
N GLY A 75 4.26 -15.89 12.59
CA GLY A 75 5.62 -15.71 12.07
C GLY A 75 5.67 -14.78 10.85
N GLU A 76 6.56 -15.04 9.91
CA GLU A 76 6.62 -14.34 8.63
C GLU A 76 5.41 -14.71 7.79
N CYS A 77 4.64 -13.70 7.35
CA CYS A 77 3.39 -13.94 6.64
C CYS A 77 2.92 -12.70 5.86
N LYS A 78 2.00 -12.92 4.93
CA LYS A 78 1.27 -11.88 4.19
C LYS A 78 -0.22 -12.23 4.21
N GLY A 79 -1.07 -11.25 4.43
CA GLY A 79 -2.52 -11.44 4.49
C GLY A 79 -3.26 -10.13 4.71
N ARG A 80 -4.42 -10.22 5.31
CA ARG A 80 -5.30 -9.09 5.62
C ARG A 80 -5.04 -8.62 7.04
N LEU A 81 -4.90 -7.30 7.22
CA LEU A 81 -4.66 -6.71 8.53
C LEU A 81 -5.97 -6.56 9.30
N CYS A 82 -6.01 -7.16 10.47
CA CYS A 82 -7.07 -6.99 11.45
C CYS A 82 -6.49 -6.50 12.78
N LEU A 83 -7.35 -5.95 13.63
CA LEU A 83 -7.00 -5.62 15.01
C LEU A 83 -7.86 -6.44 15.97
N ALA A 84 -7.21 -7.12 16.90
CA ALA A 84 -7.87 -7.88 17.95
C ALA A 84 -8.14 -6.99 19.16
N GLY A 85 -9.39 -6.99 19.61
CA GLY A 85 -9.82 -6.15 20.72
C GLY A 85 -10.02 -4.69 20.36
N SER A 86 -10.42 -3.91 21.34
CA SER A 86 -10.69 -2.47 21.23
C SER A 86 -9.54 -1.64 21.79
N TRP A 87 -9.47 -0.38 21.39
CA TRP A 87 -8.52 0.63 21.90
C TRP A 87 -9.25 1.97 22.12
N PRO A 88 -8.72 2.88 22.95
CA PRO A 88 -9.42 4.11 23.33
C PRO A 88 -9.85 5.01 22.16
N GLY A 89 -9.01 5.11 21.10
CA GLY A 89 -9.27 5.95 19.94
C GLY A 89 -10.17 5.34 18.87
N GLN A 90 -10.58 4.07 19.02
CA GLN A 90 -11.41 3.39 18.03
C GLN A 90 -12.73 4.14 17.77
N MET A 91 -13.05 4.34 16.49
CA MET A 91 -14.34 4.86 16.05
C MET A 91 -15.49 4.01 16.62
N ARG A 92 -16.55 4.65 17.06
CA ARG A 92 -17.69 3.98 17.72
C ARG A 92 -18.89 3.79 16.81
N THR A 93 -18.99 4.59 15.77
CA THR A 93 -20.07 4.54 14.80
C THR A 93 -19.80 5.45 13.60
N VAL A 94 -20.59 5.27 12.55
CA VAL A 94 -20.77 6.25 11.47
C VAL A 94 -21.99 7.09 11.79
N TYR A 95 -21.87 8.41 11.70
CA TYR A 95 -22.98 9.33 12.00
C TYR A 95 -24.22 9.00 11.17
N GLY A 96 -25.33 8.78 11.86
CA GLY A 96 -26.61 8.43 11.25
C GLY A 96 -26.70 7.05 10.58
N ASN A 97 -25.65 6.22 10.67
CA ASN A 97 -25.63 4.89 10.01
C ASN A 97 -24.74 3.89 10.76
N HIS A 98 -25.24 3.41 11.90
CA HIS A 98 -24.50 2.43 12.71
C HIS A 98 -24.35 1.07 12.03
N GLU A 99 -25.33 0.64 11.25
CA GLU A 99 -25.29 -0.63 10.51
C GLU A 99 -24.10 -0.67 9.54
N ARG A 100 -23.88 0.42 8.81
CA ARG A 100 -22.71 0.53 7.94
C ARG A 100 -21.37 0.41 8.69
N PHE A 101 -21.30 0.91 9.92
CA PHE A 101 -20.10 0.74 10.74
C PHE A 101 -19.83 -0.73 11.05
N ILE A 102 -20.85 -1.48 11.46
CA ILE A 102 -20.74 -2.91 11.73
C ILE A 102 -20.41 -3.68 10.44
N GLU A 103 -21.16 -3.43 9.37
CA GLU A 103 -20.98 -4.09 8.09
C GLU A 103 -19.57 -3.89 7.52
N THR A 104 -19.04 -2.68 7.57
CA THR A 104 -17.74 -2.35 6.96
C THR A 104 -16.57 -2.91 7.74
N TYR A 105 -16.60 -2.87 9.07
CA TYR A 105 -15.40 -3.14 9.88
C TYR A 105 -15.48 -4.42 10.71
N PHE A 106 -16.64 -5.03 10.90
CA PHE A 106 -16.80 -6.18 11.82
C PHE A 106 -17.51 -7.39 11.20
N SER A 107 -18.14 -7.26 10.03
CA SER A 107 -18.88 -8.37 9.43
C SER A 107 -17.99 -9.42 8.77
N GLN A 108 -16.80 -9.04 8.30
CA GLN A 108 -15.96 -9.94 7.52
C GLN A 108 -15.19 -10.96 8.37
N PHE A 109 -14.74 -10.55 9.56
CA PHE A 109 -13.97 -11.39 10.48
C PHE A 109 -14.51 -11.26 11.90
N ASP A 110 -15.11 -12.31 12.41
CA ASP A 110 -15.76 -12.31 13.72
C ASP A 110 -14.79 -11.89 14.84
N GLY A 111 -15.25 -10.98 15.70
CA GLY A 111 -14.51 -10.47 16.85
C GLY A 111 -13.26 -9.62 16.50
N LYS A 112 -13.08 -9.21 15.24
CA LYS A 112 -11.94 -8.41 14.80
C LYS A 112 -12.39 -7.14 14.08
N TYR A 113 -11.66 -6.06 14.29
CA TYR A 113 -11.76 -4.88 13.43
C TYR A 113 -10.96 -5.14 12.14
N PHE A 114 -11.64 -5.17 11.01
CA PHE A 114 -11.02 -5.32 9.69
C PHE A 114 -10.64 -3.95 9.13
N THR A 115 -9.35 -3.78 8.85
CA THR A 115 -8.83 -2.49 8.38
C THR A 115 -9.08 -2.21 6.90
N GLY A 116 -9.37 -3.25 6.11
CA GLY A 116 -9.41 -3.17 4.65
C GLY A 116 -8.01 -3.06 4.00
N ASP A 117 -6.94 -3.19 4.78
CA ASP A 117 -5.57 -3.15 4.29
C ASP A 117 -4.93 -4.54 4.24
N GLY A 118 -4.11 -4.77 3.21
CA GLY A 118 -3.18 -5.87 3.15
C GLY A 118 -1.92 -5.55 3.96
N CYS A 119 -1.33 -6.59 4.52
CA CYS A 119 -0.15 -6.43 5.35
C CYS A 119 0.81 -7.62 5.20
N ARG A 120 2.10 -7.34 5.27
CA ARG A 120 3.16 -8.33 5.41
C ARG A 120 3.87 -8.13 6.75
N ARG A 121 4.18 -9.23 7.42
CA ARG A 121 5.05 -9.25 8.60
C ARG A 121 6.28 -10.09 8.29
N ASP A 122 7.47 -9.56 8.59
CA ASP A 122 8.71 -10.31 8.42
C ASP A 122 9.04 -11.20 9.64
N LYS A 123 10.14 -11.95 9.52
CA LYS A 123 10.64 -12.83 10.59
C LYS A 123 10.97 -12.12 11.90
N ASP A 124 11.31 -10.81 11.83
CA ASP A 124 11.63 -9.99 13.00
C ASP A 124 10.38 -9.31 13.57
N GLY A 125 9.20 -9.59 12.99
CA GLY A 125 7.90 -9.08 13.41
C GLY A 125 7.63 -7.63 13.03
N TYR A 126 8.26 -7.13 11.98
CA TYR A 126 7.99 -5.81 11.40
C TYR A 126 6.84 -5.88 10.41
N TYR A 127 6.04 -4.80 10.35
CA TYR A 127 4.84 -4.70 9.53
C TYR A 127 5.06 -3.77 8.35
N TRP A 128 4.68 -4.23 7.15
CA TRP A 128 4.56 -3.43 5.93
C TRP A 128 3.12 -3.44 5.46
N ILE A 129 2.55 -2.27 5.28
CA ILE A 129 1.23 -2.13 4.65
C ILE A 129 1.41 -2.29 3.14
N THR A 130 0.69 -3.23 2.54
CA THR A 130 0.83 -3.56 1.11
C THR A 130 -0.24 -2.93 0.23
N GLY A 131 -1.03 -2.03 0.80
CA GLY A 131 -2.12 -1.33 0.14
C GLY A 131 -3.50 -1.83 0.55
N ARG A 132 -4.54 -1.32 -0.11
CA ARG A 132 -5.92 -1.71 0.15
C ARG A 132 -6.20 -3.09 -0.40
N VAL A 133 -7.00 -3.88 0.33
CA VAL A 133 -7.44 -5.22 -0.14
C VAL A 133 -8.35 -5.11 -1.37
N ASP A 134 -9.14 -4.04 -1.45
CA ASP A 134 -10.00 -3.73 -2.59
C ASP A 134 -9.24 -3.18 -3.82
N ASP A 135 -7.96 -2.83 -3.66
CA ASP A 135 -7.05 -2.45 -4.74
C ASP A 135 -6.18 -3.62 -5.24
N VAL A 136 -6.32 -4.81 -4.67
CA VAL A 136 -5.64 -6.02 -5.17
C VAL A 136 -6.23 -6.41 -6.53
N ILE A 137 -5.36 -6.65 -7.49
CA ILE A 137 -5.73 -7.09 -8.84
C ILE A 137 -5.44 -8.58 -8.97
N ILE A 138 -6.46 -9.35 -9.36
CA ILE A 138 -6.29 -10.79 -9.61
C ILE A 138 -5.92 -10.99 -11.07
N VAL A 139 -4.66 -11.32 -11.33
CA VAL A 139 -4.14 -11.60 -12.68
C VAL A 139 -3.81 -13.08 -12.80
N SER A 140 -4.47 -13.78 -13.67
CA SER A 140 -4.28 -15.25 -13.88
C SER A 140 -4.32 -16.04 -12.56
N GLY A 141 -5.24 -15.69 -11.65
CA GLY A 141 -5.38 -16.34 -10.34
C GLY A 141 -4.39 -15.89 -9.26
N HIS A 142 -3.50 -14.93 -9.53
CA HIS A 142 -2.55 -14.40 -8.56
C HIS A 142 -2.97 -13.02 -8.07
N ASN A 143 -2.92 -12.84 -6.76
CA ASN A 143 -3.21 -11.55 -6.09
C ASN A 143 -2.00 -10.61 -6.19
N LEU A 144 -2.13 -9.54 -6.94
CA LEU A 144 -1.11 -8.49 -7.09
C LEU A 144 -1.55 -7.22 -6.38
N GLY A 145 -0.74 -6.75 -5.44
CA GLY A 145 -0.94 -5.45 -4.78
C GLY A 145 -0.55 -4.31 -5.73
N THR A 146 -1.44 -3.33 -5.92
CA THR A 146 -1.14 -2.16 -6.76
C THR A 146 0.06 -1.39 -6.25
N ALA A 147 0.19 -1.21 -4.94
CA ALA A 147 1.28 -0.47 -4.31
C ALA A 147 2.67 -1.08 -4.61
N GLU A 148 2.77 -2.41 -4.72
CA GLU A 148 4.02 -3.09 -5.05
C GLU A 148 4.47 -2.77 -6.49
N ILE A 149 3.54 -2.77 -7.44
CA ILE A 149 3.80 -2.44 -8.84
C ILE A 149 4.10 -0.95 -8.99
N GLU A 150 3.35 -0.08 -8.32
CA GLU A 150 3.58 1.36 -8.29
C GLU A 150 4.97 1.69 -7.72
N SER A 151 5.37 1.01 -6.65
CA SER A 151 6.71 1.15 -6.07
C SER A 151 7.80 0.75 -7.06
N ALA A 152 7.61 -0.34 -7.80
CA ALA A 152 8.57 -0.75 -8.83
C ALA A 152 8.71 0.29 -9.93
N PHE A 153 7.61 0.94 -10.37
CA PHE A 153 7.68 2.05 -11.32
C PHE A 153 8.45 3.25 -10.77
N VAL A 154 8.14 3.68 -9.54
CA VAL A 154 8.77 4.84 -8.91
C VAL A 154 10.26 4.62 -8.63
N ALA A 155 10.70 3.38 -8.45
CA ALA A 155 12.11 3.03 -8.35
C ALA A 155 12.88 3.23 -9.67
N HIS A 156 12.19 3.40 -10.80
CA HIS A 156 12.83 3.72 -12.08
C HIS A 156 13.22 5.20 -12.15
N LYS A 157 14.47 5.46 -12.58
CA LYS A 157 15.09 6.81 -12.57
C LYS A 157 14.29 7.90 -13.30
N LYS A 158 13.46 7.54 -14.30
CA LYS A 158 12.67 8.47 -15.13
C LYS A 158 11.24 8.66 -14.65
N VAL A 159 10.77 7.88 -13.68
CA VAL A 159 9.39 7.92 -13.19
C VAL A 159 9.28 8.81 -11.96
N ALA A 160 8.30 9.70 -11.94
CA ALA A 160 7.97 10.53 -10.78
C ALA A 160 6.87 9.89 -9.94
N GLU A 161 5.79 9.42 -10.59
CA GLU A 161 4.63 8.83 -9.93
C GLU A 161 4.05 7.71 -10.81
N ALA A 162 3.38 6.76 -10.18
CA ALA A 162 2.61 5.75 -10.89
C ALA A 162 1.33 5.38 -10.12
N ALA A 163 0.30 5.00 -10.88
CA ALA A 163 -0.93 4.43 -10.35
C ALA A 163 -1.33 3.23 -11.19
N VAL A 164 -1.72 2.15 -10.54
CA VAL A 164 -2.08 0.90 -11.21
C VAL A 164 -3.52 0.55 -10.92
N VAL A 165 -4.27 0.20 -11.96
CA VAL A 165 -5.63 -0.29 -11.86
C VAL A 165 -5.80 -1.57 -12.68
N GLY A 166 -6.70 -2.44 -12.24
CA GLY A 166 -7.13 -3.59 -13.02
C GLY A 166 -8.17 -3.17 -14.06
N TYR A 167 -8.12 -3.81 -15.22
CA TYR A 167 -9.18 -3.76 -16.23
C TYR A 167 -9.51 -5.16 -16.72
N PRO A 168 -10.74 -5.42 -17.20
CA PRO A 168 -11.12 -6.73 -17.72
C PRO A 168 -10.21 -7.18 -18.86
N HIS A 169 -9.71 -8.42 -18.80
CA HIS A 169 -8.83 -8.99 -19.82
C HIS A 169 -9.27 -10.43 -20.13
N ASP A 170 -9.53 -10.73 -21.40
CA ASP A 170 -10.16 -11.98 -21.85
C ASP A 170 -9.43 -13.26 -21.41
N ILE A 171 -8.09 -13.22 -21.31
CA ILE A 171 -7.28 -14.41 -20.99
C ILE A 171 -6.87 -14.42 -19.49
N LYS A 172 -6.56 -13.27 -18.91
CA LYS A 172 -6.00 -13.16 -17.57
C LYS A 172 -7.03 -12.89 -16.48
N GLY A 173 -8.29 -12.68 -16.85
CA GLY A 173 -9.34 -12.15 -15.98
C GLY A 173 -9.21 -10.64 -15.78
N ASN A 174 -8.05 -10.19 -15.27
CA ASN A 174 -7.68 -8.77 -15.26
C ASN A 174 -6.32 -8.56 -15.88
N GLY A 175 -6.18 -7.46 -16.60
CA GLY A 175 -4.93 -6.88 -17.05
C GLY A 175 -4.49 -5.72 -16.15
N LEU A 176 -3.23 -5.33 -16.25
CA LEU A 176 -2.65 -4.23 -15.52
C LEU A 176 -2.59 -2.97 -16.41
N TYR A 177 -3.40 -1.97 -16.05
CA TYR A 177 -3.36 -0.65 -16.67
C TYR A 177 -2.60 0.31 -15.74
N CYS A 178 -1.48 0.83 -16.21
CA CYS A 178 -0.56 1.62 -15.41
C CYS A 178 -0.50 3.06 -15.93
N TYR A 179 -0.90 4.00 -15.11
CA TYR A 179 -0.73 5.44 -15.36
C TYR A 179 0.63 5.85 -14.79
N VAL A 180 1.47 6.48 -15.61
CA VAL A 180 2.83 6.84 -15.24
C VAL A 180 3.08 8.33 -15.52
N THR A 181 3.50 9.06 -14.50
CA THR A 181 3.98 10.44 -14.64
C THR A 181 5.51 10.42 -14.66
N LEU A 182 6.07 11.00 -15.69
CA LEU A 182 7.53 11.08 -15.85
C LEU A 182 8.11 12.27 -15.06
N LYS A 183 9.40 12.18 -14.76
CA LYS A 183 10.14 13.32 -14.17
C LYS A 183 10.30 14.43 -15.18
N VAL A 184 10.51 15.63 -14.68
CA VAL A 184 10.76 16.83 -15.51
C VAL A 184 11.96 16.58 -16.45
N GLY A 185 11.76 16.86 -17.73
CA GLY A 185 12.77 16.65 -18.78
C GLY A 185 12.72 15.29 -19.47
N GLU A 186 11.93 14.35 -18.97
CA GLU A 186 11.69 13.07 -19.63
C GLU A 186 10.45 13.13 -20.54
N ASN A 187 10.51 12.43 -21.66
CA ASN A 187 9.42 12.41 -22.65
C ASN A 187 8.88 10.99 -22.88
N PRO A 188 7.58 10.85 -23.12
CA PRO A 188 6.98 9.58 -23.50
C PRO A 188 7.56 9.06 -24.82
N SER A 189 7.85 7.75 -24.87
CA SER A 189 8.26 7.08 -26.11
C SER A 189 7.93 5.57 -26.00
N GLY A 190 7.79 4.90 -27.17
CA GLY A 190 7.61 3.46 -27.23
C GLY A 190 8.80 2.66 -26.67
N ASP A 191 10.00 3.23 -26.76
CA ASP A 191 11.21 2.61 -26.16
C ASP A 191 11.16 2.68 -24.65
N LEU A 192 10.74 3.82 -24.08
CA LEU A 192 10.57 3.95 -22.64
C LEU A 192 9.44 3.07 -22.11
N GLU A 193 8.34 2.92 -22.85
CA GLU A 193 7.28 1.99 -22.48
C GLU A 193 7.80 0.54 -22.38
N ARG A 194 8.58 0.10 -23.36
CA ARG A 194 9.22 -1.22 -23.34
C ARG A 194 10.22 -1.36 -22.19
N GLU A 195 11.05 -0.33 -21.96
CA GLU A 195 12.00 -0.28 -20.83
C GLU A 195 11.27 -0.45 -19.50
N LEU A 196 10.18 0.27 -19.28
CA LEU A 196 9.39 0.22 -18.03
C LEU A 196 8.69 -1.14 -17.85
N LYS A 197 8.13 -1.74 -18.90
CA LYS A 197 7.55 -3.09 -18.83
C LYS A 197 8.57 -4.12 -18.40
N LEU A 198 9.75 -4.10 -18.99
CA LEU A 198 10.86 -5.00 -18.65
C LEU A 198 11.39 -4.74 -17.24
N TRP A 199 11.44 -3.48 -16.83
CA TRP A 199 11.85 -3.09 -15.50
C TRP A 199 10.91 -3.67 -14.42
N VAL A 200 9.60 -3.46 -14.53
CA VAL A 200 8.64 -4.01 -13.57
C VAL A 200 8.69 -5.53 -13.54
N ARG A 201 8.77 -6.16 -14.73
CA ARG A 201 8.94 -7.61 -14.84
C ARG A 201 10.18 -8.13 -14.10
N LYS A 202 11.29 -7.40 -14.15
CA LYS A 202 12.54 -7.75 -13.46
C LYS A 202 12.41 -7.57 -11.94
N GLN A 203 11.73 -6.53 -11.48
CA GLN A 203 11.62 -6.19 -10.06
C GLN A 203 10.66 -7.12 -9.31
N ILE A 204 9.53 -7.49 -9.94
CA ILE A 204 8.46 -8.25 -9.27
C ILE A 204 8.32 -9.65 -9.86
N GLY A 205 8.36 -9.76 -11.17
CA GLY A 205 8.18 -11.03 -11.85
C GLY A 205 7.27 -10.93 -13.09
N PRO A 206 7.21 -12.01 -13.90
CA PRO A 206 6.48 -12.00 -15.18
C PRO A 206 4.98 -11.69 -15.05
N ILE A 207 4.34 -12.12 -13.95
CA ILE A 207 2.91 -11.95 -13.71
C ILE A 207 2.52 -10.48 -13.52
N ALA A 208 3.45 -9.65 -13.04
CA ALA A 208 3.25 -8.22 -12.80
C ALA A 208 3.65 -7.34 -14.01
N THR A 209 3.91 -7.96 -15.16
CA THR A 209 4.24 -7.19 -16.38
C THR A 209 3.03 -6.35 -16.80
N PRO A 210 3.16 -5.01 -16.91
CA PRO A 210 2.09 -4.12 -17.33
C PRO A 210 1.58 -4.47 -18.74
N ASP A 211 0.28 -4.56 -18.90
CA ASP A 211 -0.34 -4.72 -20.22
C ASP A 211 -0.35 -3.38 -20.96
N VAL A 212 -0.79 -2.34 -20.28
CA VAL A 212 -0.86 -0.97 -20.81
C VAL A 212 -0.09 -0.02 -19.89
N ILE A 213 0.75 0.84 -20.50
CA ILE A 213 1.33 1.99 -19.81
C ILE A 213 0.80 3.26 -20.49
N HIS A 214 0.11 4.09 -19.71
CA HIS A 214 -0.38 5.39 -20.15
C HIS A 214 0.45 6.49 -19.48
N PHE A 215 1.18 7.25 -20.28
CA PHE A 215 1.91 8.40 -19.77
C PHE A 215 0.96 9.56 -19.53
N ALA A 216 0.79 9.95 -18.28
CA ALA A 216 -0.10 11.01 -17.85
C ALA A 216 0.71 12.21 -17.31
N PRO A 217 0.29 13.45 -17.57
CA PRO A 217 0.98 14.64 -17.05
C PRO A 217 0.86 14.78 -15.53
N GLY A 218 -0.10 14.08 -14.92
CA GLY A 218 -0.32 14.02 -13.48
C GLY A 218 -1.44 13.05 -13.15
N LEU A 219 -1.49 12.63 -11.87
CA LEU A 219 -2.49 11.69 -11.37
C LEU A 219 -3.57 12.43 -10.56
N PRO A 220 -4.85 12.02 -10.63
CA PRO A 220 -5.91 12.60 -9.82
C PRO A 220 -5.66 12.29 -8.34
N LYS A 221 -5.66 13.32 -7.51
CA LYS A 221 -5.39 13.21 -6.07
C LYS A 221 -6.49 13.85 -5.24
N THR A 222 -6.69 13.32 -4.04
CA THR A 222 -7.46 14.00 -3.00
C THR A 222 -6.71 15.24 -2.52
N ARG A 223 -7.38 16.08 -1.72
CA ARG A 223 -6.74 17.24 -1.06
C ARG A 223 -5.56 16.83 -0.16
N SER A 224 -5.56 15.63 0.39
CA SER A 224 -4.48 15.08 1.20
C SER A 224 -3.37 14.39 0.40
N GLY A 225 -3.42 14.43 -0.94
CA GLY A 225 -2.39 13.86 -1.82
C GLY A 225 -2.57 12.40 -2.19
N LYS A 226 -3.61 11.71 -1.71
CA LYS A 226 -3.87 10.30 -2.04
C LYS A 226 -4.36 10.15 -3.47
N ILE A 227 -3.83 9.18 -4.21
CA ILE A 227 -4.25 8.88 -5.59
C ILE A 227 -5.69 8.34 -5.60
N MET A 228 -6.52 8.93 -6.47
CA MET A 228 -7.94 8.57 -6.60
C MET A 228 -8.12 7.46 -7.65
N ARG A 229 -7.69 6.23 -7.35
CA ARG A 229 -7.78 5.08 -8.26
C ARG A 229 -9.18 4.82 -8.78
N ARG A 230 -10.22 5.16 -7.99
CA ARG A 230 -11.63 5.04 -8.43
C ARG A 230 -11.94 5.89 -9.66
N ILE A 231 -11.29 7.04 -9.83
CA ILE A 231 -11.42 7.85 -11.05
C ILE A 231 -10.70 7.15 -12.20
N LEU A 232 -9.47 6.70 -11.99
CA LEU A 232 -8.66 6.04 -13.01
C LEU A 232 -9.29 4.75 -13.56
N ARG A 233 -10.09 4.05 -12.76
CA ARG A 233 -10.85 2.85 -13.21
C ARG A 233 -12.03 3.16 -14.12
N LYS A 234 -12.43 4.43 -14.26
CA LYS A 234 -13.58 4.85 -15.08
C LYS A 234 -13.16 5.45 -16.42
N ILE A 235 -11.89 5.68 -16.63
CA ILE A 235 -11.30 6.17 -17.86
C ILE A 235 -10.98 5.00 -18.77
#